data_8c77bb7342a1b36751f68765347c265d
#
_entry.id   8c77bb7342a1b36751f68765347c265d
#
_cell.length_a   1.000
_cell.length_b   1.000
_cell.length_c   1.000
_cell.angle_alpha   90.00
_cell.angle_beta   90.00
_cell.angle_gamma   90.00
#
_symmetry.space_group_name_H-M   'P 1'
#
loop_
_entity.id
_entity.type
_entity.pdbx_description
1 polymer ?
#
loop_
_entity_poly.entity_id
_entity_poly.type
_entity_poly.pdbx_seq_one_letter_code
_entity_poly.pdbx_strand_id
1 'polypeptide(L)'
;MRKTLTISGYNRPDYFTQVIRALANCHGVSEYNVTAILDPSDKTKELVEIAKGQGIRVHIPISHLGCGAAILYAMTYGFEQSDFHIHLEDDTVPSPDCLRWFEWAARNASSTILTISAYNQHGGHASPNTYGARKWFTPWGWGTWKSNFEKYLKPAWDPSFWDGGVQRVRENLGMGEVYPHVSRIQNIGAERGTFCPGPEFHKEHQHATRVAMPEDKQTTWITSQ
;
A
#
# COMPACT_ATOMS: atom_id res chain seq x y z
N MET A 1 -16.49 4.24 -10.90
CA MET A 1 -15.91 3.26 -9.97
C MET A 1 -15.49 4.02 -8.72
N ARG A 2 -15.94 3.62 -7.53
CA ARG A 2 -15.49 4.26 -6.29
C ARG A 2 -14.04 3.86 -6.05
N LYS A 3 -13.20 4.84 -5.70
CA LYS A 3 -11.79 4.62 -5.38
C LYS A 3 -11.67 4.54 -3.85
N THR A 4 -11.12 3.47 -3.32
CA THR A 4 -10.93 3.27 -1.88
C THR A 4 -9.46 3.04 -1.54
N LEU A 5 -9.08 3.57 -0.39
CA LEU A 5 -7.77 3.38 0.20
C LEU A 5 -7.93 3.19 1.71
N THR A 6 -7.30 2.18 2.26
CA THR A 6 -7.17 2.03 3.71
C THR A 6 -5.74 2.22 4.18
N ILE A 7 -5.59 2.72 5.41
CA ILE A 7 -4.31 2.81 6.11
C ILE A 7 -4.49 2.08 7.42
N SER A 8 -3.72 1.02 7.65
CA SER A 8 -3.68 0.38 8.97
C SER A 8 -2.76 1.15 9.92
N GLY A 9 -3.17 1.30 11.18
CA GLY A 9 -2.37 1.91 12.23
C GLY A 9 -2.62 1.23 13.58
N TYR A 10 -1.60 1.20 14.44
CA TYR A 10 -1.68 0.56 15.75
C TYR A 10 -1.17 1.45 16.89
N ASN A 11 0.14 1.66 17.00
CA ASN A 11 0.76 2.32 18.15
C ASN A 11 1.95 3.22 17.80
N ARG A 12 2.05 3.69 16.55
CA ARG A 12 3.16 4.52 16.03
C ARG A 12 2.65 5.88 15.50
N PRO A 13 2.16 6.80 16.36
CA PRO A 13 1.51 8.04 15.90
C PRO A 13 2.43 8.94 15.10
N ASP A 14 3.73 8.95 15.36
CA ASP A 14 4.73 9.71 14.62
C ASP A 14 4.93 9.20 13.18
N TYR A 15 4.96 7.88 12.96
CA TYR A 15 5.00 7.29 11.63
C TYR A 15 3.67 7.53 10.90
N PHE A 16 2.57 7.22 11.56
CA PHE A 16 1.24 7.45 11.02
C PHE A 16 1.02 8.91 10.59
N THR A 17 1.49 9.89 11.39
CA THR A 17 1.44 11.32 11.04
C THR A 17 2.16 11.60 9.71
N GLN A 18 3.32 11.01 9.49
CA GLN A 18 4.08 11.20 8.25
C GLN A 18 3.33 10.61 7.04
N VAL A 19 2.77 9.41 7.18
CA VAL A 19 1.98 8.75 6.11
C VAL A 19 0.74 9.58 5.78
N ILE A 20 -0.03 9.99 6.80
CA ILE A 20 -1.27 10.77 6.62
C ILE A 20 -0.98 12.12 5.95
N ARG A 21 0.05 12.83 6.37
CA ARG A 21 0.45 14.12 5.75
C ARG A 21 0.92 13.93 4.30
N ALA A 22 1.69 12.89 4.03
CA ALA A 22 2.13 12.60 2.67
C ALA A 22 0.94 12.25 1.76
N LEU A 23 0.01 11.43 2.26
CA LEU A 23 -1.19 11.05 1.51
C LEU A 23 -2.09 12.26 1.23
N ALA A 24 -2.26 13.17 2.18
CA ALA A 24 -3.04 14.40 1.98
C ALA A 24 -2.48 15.28 0.85
N ASN A 25 -1.19 15.14 0.53
CA ASN A 25 -0.53 15.83 -0.58
C ASN A 25 -0.45 14.99 -1.88
N CYS A 26 -1.06 13.80 -1.91
CA CYS A 26 -1.09 13.01 -3.13
C CYS A 26 -2.07 13.59 -4.15
N HIS A 27 -1.65 13.64 -5.41
CA HIS A 27 -2.47 14.07 -6.53
C HIS A 27 -3.72 13.18 -6.64
N GLY A 28 -4.90 13.81 -6.63
CA GLY A 28 -6.18 13.12 -6.75
C GLY A 28 -6.67 12.43 -5.47
N VAL A 29 -6.07 12.69 -4.30
CA VAL A 29 -6.50 12.08 -3.03
C VAL A 29 -7.97 12.38 -2.71
N SER A 30 -8.48 13.54 -3.08
CA SER A 30 -9.89 13.94 -2.90
C SER A 30 -10.89 13.04 -3.67
N GLU A 31 -10.43 12.29 -4.65
CA GLU A 31 -11.24 11.33 -5.41
C GLU A 31 -11.39 9.98 -4.68
N TYR A 32 -10.67 9.79 -3.58
CA TYR A 32 -10.64 8.54 -2.82
C TYR A 32 -11.49 8.59 -1.56
N ASN A 33 -12.16 7.50 -1.27
CA ASN A 33 -12.67 7.19 0.06
C ASN A 33 -11.52 6.65 0.91
N VAL A 34 -10.82 7.55 1.61
CA VAL A 34 -9.72 7.16 2.51
C VAL A 34 -10.29 6.83 3.89
N THR A 35 -9.89 5.68 4.45
CA THR A 35 -10.27 5.26 5.80
C THR A 35 -9.05 4.73 6.56
N ALA A 36 -8.78 5.29 7.73
CA ALA A 36 -7.82 4.73 8.68
C ALA A 36 -8.49 3.59 9.44
N ILE A 37 -7.92 2.40 9.37
CA ILE A 37 -8.30 1.23 10.17
C ILE A 37 -7.32 1.18 11.34
N LEU A 38 -7.80 1.55 12.52
CA LEU A 38 -6.96 1.68 13.71
C LEU A 38 -7.18 0.48 14.64
N ASP A 39 -6.18 -0.39 14.68
CA ASP A 39 -6.21 -1.53 15.58
C ASP A 39 -6.11 -1.02 17.04
N PRO A 40 -7.00 -1.43 17.96
CA PRO A 40 -7.06 -0.90 19.32
C PRO A 40 -5.75 -0.99 20.09
N SER A 41 -5.31 0.16 20.64
CA SER A 41 -4.10 0.29 21.45
C SER A 41 -4.25 1.46 22.45
N ASP A 42 -3.26 1.68 23.31
CA ASP A 42 -3.15 2.87 24.16
C ASP A 42 -2.98 4.17 23.34
N LYS A 43 -2.58 4.08 22.08
CA LYS A 43 -2.40 5.19 21.14
C LYS A 43 -3.61 5.46 20.26
N THR A 44 -4.67 4.66 20.33
CA THR A 44 -5.84 4.79 19.44
C THR A 44 -6.41 6.20 19.43
N LYS A 45 -6.56 6.86 20.59
CA LYS A 45 -7.10 8.22 20.68
C LYS A 45 -6.24 9.23 19.90
N GLU A 46 -4.93 9.16 20.05
CA GLU A 46 -3.98 10.02 19.35
C GLU A 46 -4.03 9.80 17.84
N LEU A 47 -4.08 8.55 17.38
CA LEU A 47 -4.21 8.20 15.96
C LEU A 47 -5.53 8.70 15.36
N VAL A 48 -6.63 8.64 16.11
CA VAL A 48 -7.94 9.19 15.69
C VAL A 48 -7.85 10.69 15.48
N GLU A 49 -7.22 11.42 16.40
CA GLU A 49 -7.05 12.87 16.29
C GLU A 49 -6.21 13.26 15.07
N ILE A 50 -5.12 12.52 14.81
CA ILE A 50 -4.28 12.72 13.63
C ILE A 50 -5.09 12.51 12.33
N ALA A 51 -5.81 11.39 12.21
CA ALA A 51 -6.60 11.08 11.02
C ALA A 51 -7.71 12.11 10.78
N LYS A 52 -8.48 12.45 11.82
CA LYS A 52 -9.57 13.42 11.74
C LYS A 52 -9.07 14.83 11.42
N GLY A 53 -7.90 15.21 11.93
CA GLY A 53 -7.26 16.48 11.62
C GLY A 53 -6.95 16.68 10.12
N GLN A 54 -6.88 15.61 9.36
CA GLN A 54 -6.72 15.63 7.89
C GLN A 54 -8.00 15.21 7.12
N GLY A 55 -9.15 15.19 7.80
CA GLY A 55 -10.42 14.82 7.18
C GLY A 55 -10.55 13.34 6.79
N ILE A 56 -9.68 12.47 7.31
CA ILE A 56 -9.70 11.04 7.02
C ILE A 56 -10.69 10.34 7.94
N ARG A 57 -11.52 9.48 7.36
CA ARG A 57 -12.44 8.64 8.12
C ARG A 57 -11.68 7.63 8.95
N VAL A 58 -12.24 7.30 10.12
CA VAL A 58 -11.65 6.33 11.04
C VAL A 58 -12.62 5.19 11.26
N HIS A 59 -12.11 3.99 11.23
CA HIS A 59 -12.81 2.79 11.67
C HIS A 59 -11.93 2.04 12.67
N ILE A 60 -12.51 1.60 13.78
CA ILE A 60 -11.80 0.91 14.86
C ILE A 60 -12.47 -0.45 15.03
N PRO A 61 -11.77 -1.57 14.85
CA PRO A 61 -12.26 -2.90 15.19
C PRO A 61 -12.65 -3.01 16.67
N ILE A 62 -13.54 -3.94 16.99
CA ILE A 62 -14.05 -4.12 18.37
C ILE A 62 -12.93 -4.54 19.33
N SER A 63 -11.95 -5.30 18.84
CA SER A 63 -10.82 -5.79 19.64
C SER A 63 -9.53 -5.72 18.85
N HIS A 64 -8.41 -5.80 19.55
CA HIS A 64 -7.08 -5.90 18.93
C HIS A 64 -6.98 -7.15 18.03
N LEU A 65 -6.55 -6.94 16.79
CA LEU A 65 -6.48 -7.97 15.74
C LEU A 65 -5.05 -8.50 15.53
N GLY A 66 -4.06 -7.64 15.68
CA GLY A 66 -2.70 -7.89 15.23
C GLY A 66 -2.51 -7.66 13.73
N CYS A 67 -1.26 -7.53 13.29
CA CYS A 67 -0.87 -7.03 11.97
C CYS A 67 -1.62 -7.71 10.81
N GLY A 68 -1.46 -9.01 10.63
CA GLY A 68 -2.03 -9.70 9.45
C GLY A 68 -3.55 -9.75 9.45
N ALA A 69 -4.20 -9.85 10.62
CA ALA A 69 -5.66 -9.81 10.70
C ALA A 69 -6.20 -8.39 10.51
N ALA A 70 -5.48 -7.36 10.97
CA ALA A 70 -5.85 -5.96 10.74
C ALA A 70 -5.77 -5.60 9.26
N ILE A 71 -4.78 -6.11 8.52
CA ILE A 71 -4.67 -5.92 7.07
C ILE A 71 -5.82 -6.64 6.34
N LEU A 72 -6.12 -7.90 6.70
CA LEU A 72 -7.28 -8.60 6.14
C LEU A 72 -8.58 -7.83 6.36
N TYR A 73 -8.74 -7.29 7.56
CA TYR A 73 -9.90 -6.48 7.91
C TYR A 73 -9.96 -5.21 7.04
N ALA A 74 -8.84 -4.50 6.90
CA ALA A 74 -8.73 -3.29 6.10
C ALA A 74 -9.06 -3.55 4.62
N MET A 75 -8.52 -4.63 4.05
CA MET A 75 -8.80 -5.05 2.67
C MET A 75 -10.28 -5.41 2.48
N THR A 76 -10.85 -6.19 3.41
CA THR A 76 -12.27 -6.57 3.36
C THR A 76 -13.17 -5.33 3.40
N TYR A 77 -12.90 -4.39 4.33
CA TYR A 77 -13.62 -3.14 4.45
C TYR A 77 -13.57 -2.29 3.16
N GLY A 78 -12.39 -2.21 2.53
CA GLY A 78 -12.22 -1.48 1.28
C GLY A 78 -13.03 -2.09 0.13
N PHE A 79 -13.05 -3.42 0.03
CA PHE A 79 -13.77 -4.14 -1.03
C PHE A 79 -15.29 -4.18 -0.87
N GLU A 80 -15.84 -3.78 0.26
CA GLU A 80 -17.29 -3.53 0.37
C GLU A 80 -17.74 -2.37 -0.54
N GLN A 81 -16.83 -1.48 -0.94
CA GLN A 81 -17.15 -0.24 -1.64
C GLN A 81 -16.48 -0.09 -3.01
N SER A 82 -15.54 -0.96 -3.39
CA SER A 82 -14.77 -0.82 -4.64
C SER A 82 -14.38 -2.15 -5.27
N ASP A 83 -14.06 -2.12 -6.57
CA ASP A 83 -13.56 -3.28 -7.32
C ASP A 83 -12.03 -3.33 -7.36
N PHE A 84 -11.36 -2.22 -7.04
CA PHE A 84 -9.91 -2.12 -6.84
C PHE A 84 -9.63 -1.34 -5.57
N HIS A 85 -8.78 -1.90 -4.70
CA HIS A 85 -8.48 -1.31 -3.40
C HIS A 85 -6.97 -1.17 -3.18
N ILE A 86 -6.58 -0.06 -2.55
CA ILE A 86 -5.20 0.24 -2.17
C ILE A 86 -5.08 0.14 -0.65
N HIS A 87 -4.01 -0.48 -0.18
CA HIS A 87 -3.67 -0.58 1.23
C HIS A 87 -2.29 0.01 1.51
N LEU A 88 -2.21 0.88 2.52
CA LEU A 88 -1.00 1.42 3.09
C LEU A 88 -0.88 0.98 4.56
N GLU A 89 0.36 0.88 5.05
CA GLU A 89 0.65 0.72 6.47
C GLU A 89 1.09 2.07 7.08
N ASP A 90 1.09 2.18 8.41
CA ASP A 90 1.40 3.43 9.11
C ASP A 90 2.87 3.88 9.01
N ASP A 91 3.71 3.09 8.33
CA ASP A 91 5.11 3.40 8.01
C ASP A 91 5.41 3.46 6.51
N THR A 92 4.41 3.42 5.65
CA THR A 92 4.57 3.47 4.18
C THR A 92 4.18 4.85 3.62
N VAL A 93 5.18 5.70 3.45
CA VAL A 93 5.01 7.12 3.05
C VAL A 93 4.90 7.24 1.53
N PRO A 94 3.74 7.66 0.97
CA PRO A 94 3.56 7.79 -0.47
C PRO A 94 4.22 9.05 -1.05
N SER A 95 4.69 8.96 -2.32
CA SER A 95 5.04 10.12 -3.12
C SER A 95 3.79 10.85 -3.64
N PRO A 96 3.90 12.12 -4.04
CA PRO A 96 2.74 12.89 -4.52
C PRO A 96 1.99 12.24 -5.68
N ASP A 97 2.64 11.49 -6.55
CA ASP A 97 2.05 10.80 -7.71
C ASP A 97 1.71 9.32 -7.47
N CYS A 98 1.79 8.86 -6.22
CA CYS A 98 1.55 7.45 -5.87
C CYS A 98 0.15 6.97 -6.30
N LEU A 99 -0.89 7.76 -6.07
CA LEU A 99 -2.25 7.38 -6.44
C LEU A 99 -2.45 7.34 -7.96
N ARG A 100 -1.77 8.22 -8.72
CA ARG A 100 -1.79 8.19 -10.19
C ARG A 100 -1.12 6.93 -10.75
N TRP A 101 -0.06 6.45 -10.08
CA TRP A 101 0.54 5.17 -10.40
C TRP A 101 -0.48 4.03 -10.26
N PHE A 102 -1.14 3.91 -9.12
CA PHE A 102 -2.14 2.86 -8.90
C PHE A 102 -3.29 2.93 -9.90
N GLU A 103 -3.78 4.13 -10.21
CA GLU A 103 -4.86 4.33 -11.19
C GLU A 103 -4.46 3.86 -12.58
N TRP A 104 -3.25 4.21 -13.00
CA TRP A 104 -2.74 3.80 -14.30
C TRP A 104 -2.53 2.27 -14.33
N ALA A 105 -1.85 1.72 -13.35
CA ALA A 105 -1.53 0.31 -13.28
C ALA A 105 -2.80 -0.55 -13.21
N ALA A 106 -3.80 -0.16 -12.41
CA ALA A 106 -5.05 -0.89 -12.31
C ALA A 106 -5.84 -0.97 -13.63
N ARG A 107 -5.71 0.06 -14.49
CA ARG A 107 -6.36 0.08 -15.81
C ARG A 107 -5.59 -0.68 -16.89
N ASN A 108 -4.27 -0.81 -16.74
CA ASN A 108 -3.39 -1.32 -17.81
C ASN A 108 -2.76 -2.69 -17.51
N ALA A 109 -2.84 -3.16 -16.26
CA ALA A 109 -2.29 -4.46 -15.90
C ALA A 109 -3.07 -5.61 -16.58
N SER A 110 -2.34 -6.62 -17.03
CA SER A 110 -2.93 -7.82 -17.62
C SER A 110 -3.62 -8.69 -16.57
N SER A 111 -4.47 -9.62 -17.01
CA SER A 111 -5.14 -10.60 -16.15
C SER A 111 -4.18 -11.59 -15.45
N THR A 112 -2.90 -11.60 -15.83
CA THR A 112 -1.86 -12.42 -15.19
C THR A 112 -1.22 -11.71 -13.97
N ILE A 113 -1.71 -10.52 -13.61
CA ILE A 113 -1.23 -9.77 -12.44
C ILE A 113 -2.17 -9.98 -11.27
N LEU A 114 -1.60 -10.41 -10.15
CA LEU A 114 -2.33 -10.58 -8.89
C LEU A 114 -2.40 -9.28 -8.09
N THR A 115 -1.27 -8.57 -7.98
CA THR A 115 -1.12 -7.35 -7.17
C THR A 115 -0.40 -6.25 -7.91
N ILE A 116 -0.62 -5.02 -7.47
CA ILE A 116 0.14 -3.83 -7.88
C ILE A 116 0.87 -3.31 -6.64
N SER A 117 2.17 -3.12 -6.74
CA SER A 117 2.99 -2.47 -5.71
C SER A 117 3.32 -1.04 -6.09
N ALA A 118 3.43 -0.16 -5.12
CA ALA A 118 4.02 1.16 -5.31
C ALA A 118 5.52 1.19 -4.95
N TYR A 119 6.05 0.11 -4.42
CA TYR A 119 7.43 -0.01 -3.96
C TYR A 119 8.34 -0.70 -4.98
N ASN A 120 9.56 -0.18 -5.09
CA ASN A 120 10.68 -0.87 -5.73
C ASN A 120 11.97 -0.65 -4.95
N GLN A 121 12.75 -1.73 -4.81
CA GLN A 121 14.01 -1.74 -4.09
C GLN A 121 15.17 -1.09 -4.88
N HIS A 122 15.15 -1.17 -6.21
CA HIS A 122 16.30 -0.91 -7.07
C HIS A 122 15.99 0.11 -8.18
N GLY A 123 15.46 1.27 -7.89
CA GLY A 123 14.97 2.16 -8.94
C GLY A 123 15.73 3.47 -9.18
N GLY A 124 16.86 3.71 -8.48
CA GLY A 124 17.49 5.03 -8.41
C GLY A 124 17.95 5.65 -9.72
N HIS A 125 18.15 4.87 -10.79
CA HIS A 125 18.61 5.35 -12.11
C HIS A 125 17.57 5.15 -13.23
N ALA A 126 16.41 4.59 -12.93
CA ALA A 126 15.36 4.37 -13.92
C ALA A 126 14.64 5.68 -14.28
N SER A 127 14.05 5.73 -15.47
CA SER A 127 13.15 6.83 -15.84
C SER A 127 11.90 6.80 -14.94
N PRO A 128 11.42 7.96 -14.46
CA PRO A 128 10.36 8.03 -13.47
C PRO A 128 9.04 7.38 -13.89
N ASN A 129 8.78 7.27 -15.19
CA ASN A 129 7.57 6.74 -15.77
C ASN A 129 7.74 5.33 -16.35
N THR A 130 8.77 4.59 -15.93
CA THR A 130 8.96 3.20 -16.34
C THR A 130 8.45 2.23 -15.27
N TYR A 131 8.03 1.04 -15.70
CA TYR A 131 7.51 -0.01 -14.84
C TYR A 131 7.92 -1.40 -15.33
N GLY A 132 7.74 -2.38 -14.45
CA GLY A 132 7.97 -3.78 -14.76
C GLY A 132 6.97 -4.71 -14.07
N ALA A 133 7.11 -6.00 -14.35
CA ALA A 133 6.43 -7.06 -13.64
C ALA A 133 7.46 -7.99 -13.00
N ARG A 134 7.15 -8.50 -11.81
CA ARG A 134 8.04 -9.37 -11.04
C ARG A 134 7.32 -10.58 -10.44
N LYS A 135 8.11 -11.54 -10.00
CA LYS A 135 7.63 -12.81 -9.43
C LYS A 135 7.73 -12.86 -7.90
N TRP A 136 7.60 -11.72 -7.23
CA TRP A 136 7.50 -11.65 -5.77
C TRP A 136 6.54 -10.55 -5.36
N PHE A 137 5.92 -10.73 -4.21
CA PHE A 137 5.01 -9.77 -3.60
C PHE A 137 5.78 -8.82 -2.68
N THR A 138 5.39 -7.56 -2.67
CA THR A 138 5.89 -6.58 -1.70
C THR A 138 4.75 -5.92 -0.94
N PRO A 139 4.77 -6.00 0.40
CA PRO A 139 3.69 -5.50 1.25
C PRO A 139 3.65 -3.96 1.35
N TRP A 140 4.72 -3.27 1.02
CA TRP A 140 4.88 -1.84 1.25
C TRP A 140 4.10 -0.99 0.24
N GLY A 141 2.84 -0.70 0.56
CA GLY A 141 1.93 0.04 -0.30
C GLY A 141 1.56 -0.76 -1.56
N TRP A 142 0.44 -1.43 -1.49
CA TRP A 142 -0.01 -2.33 -2.54
C TRP A 142 -1.51 -2.22 -2.79
N GLY A 143 -1.94 -2.74 -3.91
CA GLY A 143 -3.36 -2.84 -4.25
C GLY A 143 -3.66 -4.08 -5.08
N THR A 144 -4.94 -4.46 -5.10
CA THR A 144 -5.43 -5.59 -5.88
C THR A 144 -6.90 -5.40 -6.25
N TRP A 145 -7.41 -6.26 -7.11
CA TRP A 145 -8.82 -6.26 -7.51
C TRP A 145 -9.64 -7.14 -6.57
N LYS A 146 -10.90 -6.76 -6.34
CA LYS A 146 -11.86 -7.51 -5.55
C LYS A 146 -11.95 -8.97 -5.98
N SER A 147 -11.99 -9.21 -7.30
CA SER A 147 -12.01 -10.56 -7.87
C SER A 147 -10.80 -11.42 -7.46
N ASN A 148 -9.59 -10.84 -7.46
CA ASN A 148 -8.38 -11.53 -7.03
C ASN A 148 -8.38 -11.76 -5.52
N PHE A 149 -8.81 -10.75 -4.77
CA PHE A 149 -8.87 -10.83 -3.31
C PHE A 149 -9.85 -11.91 -2.86
N GLU A 150 -11.10 -11.84 -3.30
CA GLU A 150 -12.14 -12.77 -2.86
C GLU A 150 -11.89 -14.22 -3.33
N LYS A 151 -11.39 -14.37 -4.54
CA LYS A 151 -11.19 -15.70 -5.13
C LYS A 151 -9.92 -16.40 -4.65
N TYR A 152 -8.83 -15.65 -4.43
CA TYR A 152 -7.52 -16.24 -4.24
C TYR A 152 -6.86 -15.85 -2.90
N LEU A 153 -6.87 -14.56 -2.53
CA LEU A 153 -6.12 -14.08 -1.39
C LEU A 153 -6.85 -14.35 -0.07
N LYS A 154 -8.11 -13.95 0.03
CA LYS A 154 -8.90 -14.06 1.26
C LYS A 154 -9.06 -15.51 1.75
N PRO A 155 -9.35 -16.52 0.90
CA PRO A 155 -9.46 -17.91 1.34
C PRO A 155 -8.15 -18.53 1.83
N ALA A 156 -7.00 -18.01 1.37
CA ALA A 156 -5.67 -18.49 1.70
C ALA A 156 -4.92 -17.58 2.70
N TRP A 157 -5.63 -16.62 3.29
CA TRP A 157 -5.01 -15.65 4.19
C TRP A 157 -4.57 -16.28 5.50
N ASP A 158 -3.29 -16.12 5.82
CA ASP A 158 -2.70 -16.53 7.09
C ASP A 158 -2.31 -15.28 7.90
N PRO A 159 -3.04 -14.93 8.98
CA PRO A 159 -2.71 -13.73 9.76
C PRO A 159 -1.33 -13.77 10.42
N SER A 160 -0.74 -14.93 10.63
CA SER A 160 0.58 -15.09 11.26
C SER A 160 1.73 -14.89 10.27
N PHE A 161 1.45 -15.04 8.97
CA PHE A 161 2.43 -14.94 7.88
C PHE A 161 1.77 -14.40 6.61
N TRP A 162 1.09 -13.27 6.71
CA TRP A 162 0.18 -12.77 5.70
C TRP A 162 0.86 -12.44 4.36
N ASP A 163 2.00 -11.77 4.38
CA ASP A 163 2.76 -11.39 3.19
C ASP A 163 3.36 -12.62 2.48
N GLY A 164 3.92 -13.55 3.22
CA GLY A 164 4.33 -14.84 2.70
C GLY A 164 3.15 -15.70 2.20
N GLY A 165 1.98 -15.55 2.81
CA GLY A 165 0.72 -16.14 2.33
C GLY A 165 0.33 -15.61 0.95
N VAL A 166 0.36 -14.29 0.76
CA VAL A 166 0.12 -13.65 -0.56
C VAL A 166 1.15 -14.10 -1.58
N GLN A 167 2.44 -14.15 -1.19
CA GLN A 167 3.51 -14.66 -2.04
C GLN A 167 3.26 -16.10 -2.50
N ARG A 168 2.86 -16.97 -1.60
CA ARG A 168 2.55 -18.38 -1.90
C ARG A 168 1.38 -18.52 -2.87
N VAL A 169 0.32 -17.73 -2.67
CA VAL A 169 -0.82 -17.70 -3.61
C VAL A 169 -0.37 -17.28 -4.99
N ARG A 170 0.43 -16.20 -5.08
CA ARG A 170 1.00 -15.73 -6.33
C ARG A 170 1.79 -16.82 -7.07
N GLU A 171 2.65 -17.54 -6.35
CA GLU A 171 3.46 -18.64 -6.89
C GLU A 171 2.60 -19.78 -7.43
N ASN A 172 1.62 -20.23 -6.64
CA ASN A 172 0.72 -21.32 -7.03
C ASN A 172 -0.11 -21.00 -8.28
N LEU A 173 -0.43 -19.71 -8.48
CA LEU A 173 -1.18 -19.24 -9.64
C LEU A 173 -0.30 -18.89 -10.85
N GLY A 174 1.02 -18.80 -10.68
CA GLY A 174 1.94 -18.30 -11.71
C GLY A 174 1.70 -16.83 -12.07
N MET A 175 1.00 -16.07 -11.22
CA MET A 175 0.69 -14.66 -11.46
C MET A 175 1.85 -13.75 -11.02
N GLY A 176 1.87 -12.51 -11.52
CA GLY A 176 2.88 -11.51 -11.23
C GLY A 176 2.40 -10.38 -10.33
N GLU A 177 3.33 -9.50 -9.98
CA GLU A 177 3.10 -8.17 -9.40
C GLU A 177 3.65 -7.11 -10.34
N VAL A 178 2.87 -6.07 -10.62
CA VAL A 178 3.34 -4.88 -11.36
C VAL A 178 3.87 -3.85 -10.39
N TYR A 179 4.99 -3.22 -10.72
CA TYR A 179 5.66 -2.23 -9.88
C TYR A 179 6.30 -1.10 -10.69
N PRO A 180 6.41 0.13 -10.15
CA PRO A 180 7.13 1.23 -10.81
C PRO A 180 8.64 1.02 -10.62
N HIS A 181 9.45 1.31 -11.64
CA HIS A 181 10.90 1.18 -11.49
C HIS A 181 11.47 2.18 -10.49
N VAL A 182 10.96 3.41 -10.45
CA VAL A 182 11.23 4.34 -9.36
C VAL A 182 10.11 4.23 -8.33
N SER A 183 10.45 3.86 -7.11
CA SER A 183 9.48 3.63 -6.04
C SER A 183 8.60 4.85 -5.77
N ARG A 184 7.30 4.64 -5.56
CA ARG A 184 6.31 5.63 -5.14
C ARG A 184 5.95 5.53 -3.66
N ILE A 185 6.62 4.64 -2.95
CA ILE A 185 6.50 4.45 -1.50
C ILE A 185 7.90 4.41 -0.88
N GLN A 186 8.01 4.97 0.32
CA GLN A 186 9.14 4.78 1.20
C GLN A 186 8.64 4.17 2.51
N ASN A 187 9.17 3.04 2.90
CA ASN A 187 8.94 2.49 4.24
C ASN A 187 9.89 3.18 5.23
N ILE A 188 9.35 3.70 6.33
CA ILE A 188 10.10 4.40 7.39
C ILE A 188 10.17 3.60 8.70
N GLY A 189 9.72 2.35 8.70
CA GLY A 189 9.57 1.47 9.86
C GLY A 189 10.87 0.83 10.38
N ALA A 190 12.05 1.34 9.98
CA ALA A 190 13.36 0.75 10.27
C ALA A 190 13.63 0.44 11.75
N GLU A 191 13.20 1.32 12.64
CA GLU A 191 13.54 1.22 14.07
C GLU A 191 12.48 0.48 14.89
N ARG A 192 11.23 0.48 14.44
CA ARG A 192 10.07 0.00 15.20
C ARG A 192 9.09 -0.83 14.37
N GLY A 193 9.55 -1.39 13.27
CA GLY A 193 8.76 -2.33 12.47
C GLY A 193 8.59 -3.67 13.18
N THR A 194 7.38 -4.22 13.18
CA THR A 194 7.07 -5.49 13.86
C THR A 194 7.82 -6.67 13.23
N PHE A 195 8.01 -6.65 11.92
CA PHE A 195 8.63 -7.72 11.15
C PHE A 195 9.88 -7.27 10.38
N CYS A 196 10.34 -6.05 10.62
CA CYS A 196 11.52 -5.53 9.97
C CYS A 196 12.79 -6.00 10.71
N PRO A 197 13.74 -6.61 10.02
CA PRO A 197 14.97 -7.11 10.65
C PRO A 197 15.94 -6.00 11.11
N GLY A 198 15.51 -4.76 11.11
CA GLY A 198 16.24 -3.63 11.68
C GLY A 198 16.83 -2.65 10.67
N PRO A 199 17.59 -1.65 11.15
CA PRO A 199 18.11 -0.56 10.33
C PRO A 199 18.98 -0.98 9.13
N GLU A 200 19.77 -2.04 9.28
CA GLU A 200 20.64 -2.53 8.20
C GLU A 200 19.80 -3.05 7.02
N PHE A 201 18.76 -3.84 7.28
CA PHE A 201 17.84 -4.28 6.24
C PHE A 201 17.21 -3.10 5.50
N HIS A 202 16.76 -2.09 6.23
CA HIS A 202 16.19 -0.89 5.62
C HIS A 202 17.19 -0.13 4.78
N LYS A 203 18.43 0.00 5.23
CA LYS A 203 19.49 0.67 4.49
C LYS A 203 19.76 -0.02 3.14
N GLU A 204 19.73 -1.34 3.11
CA GLU A 204 19.92 -2.13 1.89
C GLU A 204 18.71 -2.09 0.96
N HIS A 205 17.50 -1.93 1.52
CA HIS A 205 16.22 -2.06 0.79
C HIS A 205 15.52 -0.73 0.53
N GLN A 206 16.07 0.40 0.98
CA GLN A 206 15.47 1.73 0.83
C GLN A 206 16.14 2.58 -0.24
N HIS A 207 16.13 2.14 -1.47
CA HIS A 207 16.52 2.97 -2.60
C HIS A 207 15.32 3.71 -3.22
N ALA A 208 14.29 3.97 -2.44
CA ALA A 208 13.07 4.63 -2.88
C ALA A 208 13.34 6.11 -3.12
N THR A 209 13.44 6.50 -4.37
CA THR A 209 13.44 7.90 -4.76
C THR A 209 12.00 8.35 -4.91
N ARG A 210 11.59 9.37 -4.18
CA ARG A 210 10.28 10.00 -4.35
C ARG A 210 10.31 10.86 -5.60
N VAL A 211 9.47 10.56 -6.55
CA VAL A 211 9.32 11.34 -7.77
C VAL A 211 7.89 11.84 -7.85
N ALA A 212 7.74 13.17 -7.90
CA ALA A 212 6.46 13.79 -8.18
C ALA A 212 6.30 13.98 -9.68
N MET A 213 5.19 13.53 -10.23
CA MET A 213 4.78 13.84 -11.58
C MET A 213 3.86 15.06 -11.55
N PRO A 214 3.91 15.97 -12.55
CA PRO A 214 2.97 17.08 -12.63
C PRO A 214 1.53 16.58 -12.63
N GLU A 215 0.68 17.24 -11.86
CA GLU A 215 -0.73 16.84 -11.63
C GLU A 215 -1.58 16.86 -12.91
N ASP A 216 -1.27 17.75 -13.83
CA ASP A 216 -1.96 18.01 -15.09
C ASP A 216 -1.59 17.05 -16.22
N LYS A 217 -0.58 16.20 -16.04
CA LYS A 217 -0.18 15.23 -17.05
C LYS A 217 -0.84 13.88 -16.82
N GLN A 218 -1.59 13.42 -17.82
CA GLN A 218 -1.92 11.99 -17.91
C GLN A 218 -0.60 11.23 -18.07
N THR A 219 -0.09 10.79 -16.94
CA THR A 219 1.17 10.07 -16.92
C THR A 219 0.96 8.70 -17.54
N THR A 220 1.66 8.44 -18.63
CA THR A 220 1.72 7.10 -19.22
C THR A 220 3.01 6.45 -18.77
N TRP A 221 2.89 5.30 -18.12
CA TRP A 221 4.04 4.46 -17.81
C TRP A 221 4.37 3.56 -18.99
N ILE A 222 5.65 3.35 -19.23
CA ILE A 222 6.16 2.52 -20.32
C ILE A 222 7.02 1.38 -19.75
N THR A 223 6.99 0.22 -20.40
CA THR A 223 7.92 -0.87 -20.08
C THR A 223 9.34 -0.43 -20.42
N SER A 224 10.31 -0.73 -19.56
CA SER A 224 11.71 -0.65 -19.95
C SER A 224 11.98 -1.70 -21.03
N GLN A 225 12.56 -1.26 -22.14
CA GLN A 225 13.11 -2.17 -23.15
C GLN A 225 14.33 -2.88 -22.60
#